data_024031f1bf4d53b179b143f32d6cabc5
#
_entry.id   024031f1bf4d53b179b143f32d6cabc5
#
_cell.length_a   1.000
_cell.length_b   1.000
_cell.length_c   1.000
_cell.angle_alpha   90.00
_cell.angle_beta   90.00
_cell.angle_gamma   90.00
#
_symmetry.space_group_name_H-M   'P 1'
#
loop_
_entity.id
_entity.type
_entity.pdbx_description
1 polymer ?
#
loop_
_entity_poly.entity_id
_entity_poly.type
_entity_poly.pdbx_seq_one_letter_code
_entity_poly.pdbx_strand_id
1 'polypeptide(L)'
;WILGSHGGGLVGVPSRGAHRLTTRAGGWFHLENAFEENRFDQVSTRPGAPSFSTGMPNYPAIYAVDAALSYIDQIGVSAIDAHCVPLMEICLDGLQSMGANLISPTDLSALAGIIAFVHPNANEIYEHLHQNNIHIMSHAGRLRIAIHGYNTPADINRLLGELHTALKLSLIHI
;
A
#
# COMPACT_ATOMS: atom_id res chain seq x y z
N TRP A 1 -1.40 -1.07 -5.89
CA TRP A 1 -1.91 -0.77 -7.24
C TRP A 1 -0.93 0.07 -8.06
N ILE A 2 -0.20 1.00 -7.46
CA ILE A 2 0.77 1.82 -8.19
C ILE A 2 2.04 0.99 -8.43
N LEU A 3 2.22 0.49 -9.63
CA LEU A 3 3.34 -0.33 -10.06
C LEU A 3 4.52 0.52 -10.58
N GLY A 4 4.81 1.62 -9.91
CA GLY A 4 5.95 2.47 -10.23
C GLY A 4 7.27 1.91 -9.68
N SER A 5 8.39 2.43 -10.16
CA SER A 5 9.71 2.11 -9.62
C SER A 5 9.89 2.73 -8.23
N HIS A 6 10.79 2.15 -7.42
CA HIS A 6 11.17 2.73 -6.13
C HIS A 6 11.80 4.13 -6.30
N GLY A 7 11.57 5.02 -5.34
CA GLY A 7 12.12 6.38 -5.32
C GLY A 7 11.19 7.45 -5.90
N GLY A 8 9.98 7.09 -6.31
CA GLY A 8 8.89 8.01 -6.61
C GLY A 8 7.82 7.99 -5.52
N GLY A 9 7.14 9.12 -5.30
CA GLY A 9 6.05 9.23 -4.35
C GLY A 9 5.14 10.40 -4.67
N LEU A 10 3.94 10.38 -4.10
CA LEU A 10 2.92 11.43 -4.26
C LEU A 10 2.65 12.09 -2.91
N VAL A 11 2.65 13.42 -2.89
CA VAL A 11 2.28 14.22 -1.73
C VAL A 11 1.09 15.09 -2.09
N GLY A 12 -0.06 14.75 -1.52
CA GLY A 12 -1.30 15.54 -1.64
C GLY A 12 -1.40 16.55 -0.50
N VAL A 13 -1.42 17.85 -0.84
CA VAL A 13 -1.58 18.92 0.15
C VAL A 13 -2.86 19.69 -0.16
N PRO A 14 -3.86 19.69 0.76
CA PRO A 14 -5.09 20.46 0.57
C PRO A 14 -4.81 21.95 0.46
N SER A 15 -5.41 22.62 -0.52
CA SER A 15 -5.19 24.05 -0.79
C SER A 15 -5.44 24.92 0.45
N ARG A 16 -6.49 24.65 1.23
CA ARG A 16 -6.84 25.40 2.45
C ARG A 16 -5.81 25.28 3.58
N GLY A 17 -4.89 24.32 3.52
CA GLY A 17 -3.87 24.06 4.53
C GLY A 17 -2.44 24.16 4.00
N ALA A 18 -2.24 24.52 2.73
CA ALA A 18 -0.95 24.51 2.07
C ALA A 18 0.12 25.32 2.81
N HIS A 19 -0.24 26.47 3.36
CA HIS A 19 0.68 27.34 4.10
C HIS A 19 1.15 26.75 5.45
N ARG A 20 0.46 25.71 5.96
CA ARG A 20 0.80 25.03 7.22
C ARG A 20 1.64 23.77 6.99
N LEU A 21 1.59 23.22 5.78
CA LEU A 21 2.20 21.97 5.41
C LEU A 21 3.44 22.28 4.54
N THR A 22 4.58 22.33 5.15
CA THR A 22 5.86 22.54 4.49
C THR A 22 6.91 21.65 5.11
N THR A 23 7.91 21.21 4.32
CA THR A 23 9.07 20.54 4.88
C THR A 23 10.03 21.56 5.49
N ARG A 24 10.79 21.14 6.50
CA ARG A 24 11.91 21.90 7.07
C ARG A 24 13.26 21.56 6.40
N ALA A 25 13.26 20.56 5.53
CA ALA A 25 14.45 20.18 4.78
C ALA A 25 14.73 21.23 3.71
N GLY A 26 15.94 21.80 3.69
CA GLY A 26 16.39 22.72 2.67
C GLY A 26 16.82 22.01 1.40
N GLY A 27 16.87 22.76 0.29
CA GLY A 27 17.35 22.26 -1.00
C GLY A 27 16.93 23.19 -2.13
N TRP A 28 17.53 23.02 -3.29
CA TRP A 28 17.39 23.93 -4.43
C TRP A 28 15.94 24.09 -4.90
N PHE A 29 15.17 22.99 -4.92
CA PHE A 29 13.77 23.03 -5.38
C PHE A 29 12.80 23.45 -4.28
N HIS A 30 13.25 23.45 -3.03
CA HIS A 30 12.47 23.98 -1.92
C HIS A 30 12.49 25.51 -1.89
N LEU A 31 13.56 26.13 -2.39
CA LEU A 31 13.73 27.58 -2.35
C LEU A 31 13.09 28.23 -3.57
N GLU A 32 12.44 29.38 -3.36
CA GLU A 32 11.94 30.21 -4.45
C GLU A 32 13.09 30.94 -5.14
N ASN A 33 14.07 31.39 -4.33
CA ASN A 33 15.18 32.22 -4.76
C ASN A 33 16.53 31.46 -4.88
N ALA A 34 16.50 30.15 -5.15
CA ALA A 34 17.70 29.30 -5.17
C ALA A 34 18.79 29.77 -6.14
N PHE A 35 18.46 30.48 -7.20
CA PHE A 35 19.36 30.93 -8.26
C PHE A 35 19.50 32.46 -8.32
N GLU A 36 18.94 33.19 -7.34
CA GLU A 36 19.06 34.64 -7.25
C GLU A 36 20.36 35.05 -6.51
N GLU A 37 20.80 36.29 -6.73
CA GLU A 37 22.05 36.80 -6.12
C GLU A 37 21.93 36.85 -4.59
N ASN A 38 20.76 37.17 -4.06
CA ASN A 38 20.47 37.33 -2.63
C ASN A 38 20.20 36.00 -1.88
N ARG A 39 20.33 34.83 -2.53
CA ARG A 39 20.01 33.50 -1.96
C ARG A 39 20.73 33.17 -0.65
N PHE A 40 21.86 33.82 -0.39
CA PHE A 40 22.64 33.64 0.83
C PHE A 40 22.27 34.63 1.94
N ASP A 41 21.64 35.75 1.56
CA ASP A 41 21.27 36.81 2.50
C ASP A 41 19.83 36.63 2.98
N GLN A 42 18.97 36.13 2.10
CA GLN A 42 17.54 35.91 2.39
C GLN A 42 17.08 34.57 1.81
N VAL A 43 16.50 33.73 2.67
CA VAL A 43 15.93 32.43 2.27
C VAL A 43 14.42 32.58 2.14
N SER A 44 13.91 32.33 0.93
CA SER A 44 12.46 32.21 0.66
C SER A 44 12.12 30.78 0.32
N THR A 45 11.20 30.18 1.09
CA THR A 45 10.82 28.78 0.95
C THR A 45 9.43 28.62 0.35
N ARG A 46 9.26 27.66 -0.55
CA ARG A 46 7.97 27.33 -1.16
C ARG A 46 7.07 26.65 -0.13
N PRO A 47 5.81 27.10 0.04
CA PRO A 47 4.85 26.44 0.91
C PRO A 47 4.18 25.24 0.22
N GLY A 48 3.59 24.35 1.02
CA GLY A 48 2.74 23.28 0.53
C GLY A 48 3.45 22.16 -0.21
N ALA A 49 2.79 21.54 -1.19
CA ALA A 49 3.33 20.40 -1.93
C ALA A 49 4.70 20.67 -2.59
N PRO A 50 4.97 21.82 -3.22
CA PRO A 50 6.29 22.11 -3.79
C PRO A 50 7.44 22.09 -2.78
N SER A 51 7.19 22.35 -1.49
CA SER A 51 8.22 22.32 -0.45
C SER A 51 8.82 20.93 -0.21
N PHE A 52 8.14 19.87 -0.60
CA PHE A 52 8.61 18.49 -0.44
C PHE A 52 9.61 18.07 -1.54
N SER A 53 9.75 18.85 -2.58
CA SER A 53 10.78 18.67 -3.61
C SER A 53 12.06 19.39 -3.21
N THR A 54 12.91 18.76 -2.40
CA THR A 54 14.10 19.41 -1.85
C THR A 54 15.31 19.39 -2.76
N GLY A 55 15.51 18.33 -3.53
CA GLY A 55 16.64 18.14 -4.43
C GLY A 55 16.21 17.81 -5.85
N MET A 56 17.18 17.35 -6.66
CA MET A 56 16.90 16.93 -8.03
C MET A 56 15.87 15.80 -8.04
N PRO A 57 14.75 15.95 -8.76
CA PRO A 57 13.74 14.91 -8.86
C PRO A 57 14.29 13.64 -9.53
N ASN A 58 13.83 12.48 -9.05
CA ASN A 58 14.06 11.22 -9.73
C ASN A 58 13.10 11.11 -10.94
N TYR A 59 13.46 11.71 -12.05
CA TYR A 59 12.64 11.73 -13.26
C TYR A 59 12.23 10.35 -13.77
N PRO A 60 13.11 9.32 -13.81
CA PRO A 60 12.70 7.96 -14.17
C PRO A 60 11.57 7.43 -13.28
N ALA A 61 11.64 7.66 -11.97
CA ALA A 61 10.59 7.23 -11.05
C ALA A 61 9.29 8.04 -11.23
N ILE A 62 9.38 9.34 -11.56
CA ILE A 62 8.21 10.17 -11.85
C ILE A 62 7.51 9.66 -13.11
N TYR A 63 8.22 9.39 -14.21
CA TYR A 63 7.63 8.84 -15.42
C TYR A 63 7.02 7.45 -15.20
N ALA A 64 7.65 6.61 -14.37
CA ALA A 64 7.08 5.30 -14.02
C ALA A 64 5.77 5.42 -13.21
N VAL A 65 5.71 6.38 -12.27
CA VAL A 65 4.49 6.67 -11.51
C VAL A 65 3.41 7.26 -12.42
N ASP A 66 3.74 8.18 -13.31
CA ASP A 66 2.82 8.78 -14.27
C ASP A 66 2.19 7.72 -15.19
N ALA A 67 3.01 6.83 -15.75
CA ALA A 67 2.54 5.72 -16.56
C ALA A 67 1.61 4.76 -15.78
N ALA A 68 1.95 4.45 -14.52
CA ALA A 68 1.13 3.61 -13.66
C ALA A 68 -0.21 4.27 -13.32
N LEU A 69 -0.22 5.56 -13.04
CA LEU A 69 -1.45 6.32 -12.77
C LEU A 69 -2.33 6.41 -14.03
N SER A 70 -1.73 6.66 -15.19
CA SER A 70 -2.44 6.67 -16.47
C SER A 70 -3.09 5.32 -16.77
N TYR A 71 -2.41 4.23 -16.46
CA TYR A 71 -2.98 2.88 -16.61
C TYR A 71 -4.17 2.65 -15.67
N ILE A 72 -4.07 3.07 -14.40
CA ILE A 72 -5.17 2.98 -13.43
C ILE A 72 -6.36 3.84 -13.88
N ASP A 73 -6.11 5.05 -14.38
CA ASP A 73 -7.15 5.97 -14.87
C ASP A 73 -7.90 5.37 -16.09
N GLN A 74 -7.20 4.72 -17.00
CA GLN A 74 -7.81 4.02 -18.15
C GLN A 74 -8.72 2.87 -17.73
N ILE A 75 -8.37 2.12 -16.68
CA ILE A 75 -9.22 1.04 -16.14
C ILE A 75 -10.39 1.64 -15.37
N GLY A 76 -10.13 2.69 -14.60
CA GLY A 76 -11.05 3.35 -13.70
C GLY A 76 -11.15 2.70 -12.32
N VAL A 77 -11.11 3.52 -11.27
CA VAL A 77 -11.18 3.07 -9.87
C VAL A 77 -12.45 2.26 -9.59
N SER A 78 -13.59 2.67 -10.16
CA SER A 78 -14.87 1.97 -9.97
C SER A 78 -14.85 0.55 -10.54
N ALA A 79 -14.15 0.31 -11.65
CA ALA A 79 -14.00 -1.03 -12.22
C ALA A 79 -13.07 -1.89 -11.35
N ILE A 80 -12.02 -1.29 -10.79
CA ILE A 80 -11.13 -1.94 -9.83
C ILE A 80 -11.91 -2.36 -8.58
N ASP A 81 -12.72 -1.48 -8.01
CA ASP A 81 -13.54 -1.77 -6.84
C ASP A 81 -14.57 -2.88 -7.14
N ALA A 82 -15.27 -2.79 -8.27
CA ALA A 82 -16.25 -3.81 -8.67
C ALA A 82 -15.63 -5.21 -8.80
N HIS A 83 -14.35 -5.30 -9.18
CA HIS A 83 -13.60 -6.54 -9.22
C HIS A 83 -13.12 -7.00 -7.84
N CYS A 84 -12.55 -6.10 -7.04
CA CYS A 84 -11.86 -6.45 -5.79
C CYS A 84 -12.82 -6.65 -4.61
N VAL A 85 -13.93 -5.90 -4.53
CA VAL A 85 -14.85 -5.94 -3.39
C VAL A 85 -15.42 -7.36 -3.16
N PRO A 86 -15.94 -8.09 -4.18
CA PRO A 86 -16.41 -9.45 -3.98
C PRO A 86 -15.31 -10.42 -3.52
N LEU A 87 -14.08 -10.23 -3.97
CA LEU A 87 -12.95 -11.06 -3.55
C LEU A 87 -12.55 -10.79 -2.10
N MET A 88 -12.60 -9.53 -1.68
CA MET A 88 -12.36 -9.14 -0.29
C MET A 88 -13.45 -9.69 0.63
N GLU A 89 -14.71 -9.68 0.20
CA GLU A 89 -15.82 -10.25 0.95
C GLU A 89 -15.61 -11.74 1.22
N ILE A 90 -15.33 -12.54 0.18
CA ILE A 90 -15.04 -13.97 0.31
C ILE A 90 -13.85 -14.19 1.27
N CYS A 91 -12.79 -13.40 1.12
CA CYS A 91 -11.59 -13.53 1.95
C CYS A 91 -11.87 -13.18 3.42
N LEU A 92 -12.61 -12.11 3.67
CA LEU A 92 -12.95 -11.62 5.00
C LEU A 92 -13.85 -12.62 5.73
N ASP A 93 -14.91 -13.10 5.08
CA ASP A 93 -15.83 -14.10 5.62
C ASP A 93 -15.10 -15.40 5.96
N GLY A 94 -14.20 -15.84 5.06
CA GLY A 94 -13.39 -17.02 5.30
C GLY A 94 -12.48 -16.88 6.52
N LEU A 95 -11.78 -15.75 6.66
CA LEU A 95 -10.93 -15.45 7.81
C LEU A 95 -11.72 -15.36 9.11
N GLN A 96 -12.89 -14.72 9.09
CA GLN A 96 -13.78 -14.63 10.25
C GLN A 96 -14.29 -16.00 10.67
N SER A 97 -14.69 -16.84 9.72
CA SER A 97 -15.17 -18.20 9.99
C SER A 97 -14.09 -19.10 10.63
N MET A 98 -12.82 -18.83 10.34
CA MET A 98 -11.67 -19.49 10.96
C MET A 98 -11.26 -18.88 12.31
N GLY A 99 -11.93 -17.84 12.77
CA GLY A 99 -11.59 -17.13 14.01
C GLY A 99 -10.28 -16.35 13.94
N ALA A 100 -9.87 -15.91 12.76
CA ALA A 100 -8.64 -15.13 12.59
C ALA A 100 -8.73 -13.79 13.35
N ASN A 101 -7.64 -13.44 14.04
CA ASN A 101 -7.54 -12.18 14.78
C ASN A 101 -7.24 -11.03 13.81
N LEU A 102 -8.29 -10.47 13.19
CA LEU A 102 -8.21 -9.41 12.20
C LEU A 102 -7.72 -8.09 12.83
N ILE A 103 -6.81 -7.42 12.13
CA ILE A 103 -6.37 -6.05 12.43
C ILE A 103 -6.86 -5.05 11.37
N SER A 104 -7.32 -5.55 10.22
CA SER A 104 -8.06 -4.74 9.25
C SER A 104 -9.50 -4.54 9.69
N PRO A 105 -10.16 -3.43 9.28
CA PRO A 105 -11.60 -3.27 9.44
C PRO A 105 -12.38 -4.44 8.83
N THR A 106 -13.55 -4.74 9.40
CA THR A 106 -14.49 -5.73 8.85
C THR A 106 -15.52 -5.08 7.92
N ASP A 107 -15.59 -3.77 7.89
CA ASP A 107 -16.40 -3.01 6.94
C ASP A 107 -15.68 -2.93 5.59
N LEU A 108 -16.25 -3.53 4.55
CA LEU A 108 -15.71 -3.53 3.19
C LEU A 108 -15.52 -2.12 2.64
N SER A 109 -16.34 -1.16 3.04
CA SER A 109 -16.20 0.25 2.61
C SER A 109 -14.93 0.94 3.14
N ALA A 110 -14.33 0.38 4.19
CA ALA A 110 -13.09 0.86 4.80
C ALA A 110 -11.85 0.12 4.28
N LEU A 111 -12.00 -0.82 3.33
CA LEU A 111 -10.92 -1.61 2.76
C LEU A 111 -10.56 -1.17 1.33
N ALA A 112 -9.29 -1.31 0.97
CA ALA A 112 -8.77 -1.01 -0.35
C ALA A 112 -7.87 -2.15 -0.89
N GLY A 113 -8.39 -3.39 -0.86
CA GLY A 113 -7.68 -4.56 -1.40
C GLY A 113 -6.66 -5.20 -0.45
N ILE A 114 -6.56 -4.75 0.81
CA ILE A 114 -5.64 -5.32 1.80
C ILE A 114 -6.41 -5.78 3.02
N ILE A 115 -6.20 -7.06 3.41
CA ILE A 115 -6.71 -7.63 4.66
C ILE A 115 -5.53 -8.16 5.45
N ALA A 116 -5.47 -7.85 6.75
CA ALA A 116 -4.40 -8.28 7.61
C ALA A 116 -4.93 -8.84 8.93
N PHE A 117 -4.24 -9.85 9.44
CA PHE A 117 -4.53 -10.50 10.71
C PHE A 117 -3.24 -10.85 11.44
N VAL A 118 -3.32 -11.14 12.73
CA VAL A 118 -2.19 -11.56 13.55
C VAL A 118 -2.36 -13.02 13.98
N HIS A 119 -1.23 -13.73 14.07
CA HIS A 119 -1.20 -15.08 14.60
C HIS A 119 0.14 -15.35 15.32
N PRO A 120 0.14 -16.08 16.46
CA PRO A 120 1.38 -16.44 17.16
C PRO A 120 2.39 -17.17 16.26
N ASN A 121 1.88 -18.09 15.43
CA ASN A 121 2.67 -18.91 14.50
C ASN A 121 2.66 -18.33 13.07
N ALA A 122 2.70 -17.00 12.93
CA ALA A 122 2.61 -16.32 11.62
C ALA A 122 3.71 -16.79 10.64
N ASN A 123 4.90 -17.08 11.13
CA ASN A 123 6.00 -17.54 10.29
C ASN A 123 5.75 -18.94 9.71
N GLU A 124 5.22 -19.86 10.51
CA GLU A 124 4.90 -21.22 10.06
C GLU A 124 3.77 -21.21 9.03
N ILE A 125 2.75 -20.40 9.27
CA ILE A 125 1.64 -20.18 8.32
C ILE A 125 2.19 -19.61 7.01
N TYR A 126 3.07 -18.61 7.08
CA TYR A 126 3.71 -18.01 5.92
C TYR A 126 4.50 -19.05 5.12
N GLU A 127 5.35 -19.84 5.77
CA GLU A 127 6.16 -20.88 5.11
C GLU A 127 5.28 -21.94 4.45
N HIS A 128 4.21 -22.40 5.12
CA HIS A 128 3.25 -23.32 4.53
C HIS A 128 2.61 -22.77 3.26
N LEU A 129 2.14 -21.53 3.29
CA LEU A 129 1.55 -20.87 2.13
C LEU A 129 2.56 -20.70 1.00
N HIS A 130 3.79 -20.30 1.34
CA HIS A 130 4.86 -20.10 0.37
C HIS A 130 5.25 -21.39 -0.34
N GLN A 131 5.36 -22.51 0.39
CA GLN A 131 5.61 -23.85 -0.17
C GLN A 131 4.49 -24.31 -1.11
N ASN A 132 3.26 -23.81 -0.90
CA ASN A 132 2.12 -24.06 -1.78
C ASN A 132 1.93 -22.98 -2.86
N ASN A 133 2.98 -22.19 -3.16
CA ASN A 133 2.94 -21.09 -4.16
C ASN A 133 1.85 -20.05 -3.90
N ILE A 134 1.60 -19.73 -2.64
CA ILE A 134 0.72 -18.64 -2.22
C ILE A 134 1.58 -17.59 -1.53
N HIS A 135 1.70 -16.44 -2.17
CA HIS A 135 2.58 -15.36 -1.70
C HIS A 135 1.78 -14.29 -0.99
N ILE A 136 1.97 -14.19 0.31
CA ILE A 136 1.45 -13.12 1.16
C ILE A 136 2.63 -12.42 1.85
N MET A 137 2.38 -11.37 2.61
CA MET A 137 3.43 -10.74 3.42
C MET A 137 3.33 -11.21 4.87
N SER A 138 4.48 -11.58 5.48
CA SER A 138 4.62 -11.79 6.92
C SER A 138 5.61 -10.77 7.49
N HIS A 139 5.22 -10.09 8.57
CA HIS A 139 6.10 -9.18 9.31
C HIS A 139 5.61 -8.99 10.75
N ALA A 140 6.50 -9.20 11.72
CA ALA A 140 6.24 -8.97 13.14
C ALA A 140 4.92 -9.62 13.65
N GLY A 141 4.71 -10.91 13.33
CA GLY A 141 3.51 -11.66 13.73
C GLY A 141 2.23 -11.30 12.95
N ARG A 142 2.34 -10.45 11.93
CA ARG A 142 1.24 -10.03 11.07
C ARG A 142 1.34 -10.71 9.71
N LEU A 143 0.21 -11.21 9.24
CA LEU A 143 0.03 -11.75 7.90
C LEU A 143 -0.86 -10.78 7.11
N ARG A 144 -0.43 -10.40 5.91
CA ARG A 144 -1.13 -9.43 5.06
C ARG A 144 -1.42 -10.04 3.70
N ILE A 145 -2.68 -10.12 3.38
CA ILE A 145 -3.22 -10.53 2.08
C ILE A 145 -3.46 -9.26 1.27
N ALA A 146 -2.97 -9.23 0.03
CA ALA A 146 -3.18 -8.13 -0.90
C ALA A 146 -3.87 -8.65 -2.16
N ILE A 147 -5.12 -8.26 -2.35
CA ILE A 147 -5.93 -8.65 -3.51
C ILE A 147 -5.72 -7.63 -4.62
N HIS A 148 -5.47 -8.13 -5.83
CA HIS A 148 -5.17 -7.31 -7.00
C HIS A 148 -6.06 -7.69 -8.19
N GLY A 149 -6.03 -6.88 -9.27
CA GLY A 149 -6.85 -7.07 -10.46
C GLY A 149 -6.65 -8.38 -11.23
N TYR A 150 -5.59 -9.13 -10.94
CA TYR A 150 -5.36 -10.46 -11.54
C TYR A 150 -5.86 -11.62 -10.67
N ASN A 151 -6.27 -11.36 -9.44
CA ASN A 151 -6.80 -12.43 -8.58
C ASN A 151 -8.23 -12.79 -8.96
N THR A 152 -8.57 -14.05 -8.73
CA THR A 152 -9.88 -14.66 -9.01
C THR A 152 -10.51 -15.23 -7.74
N PRO A 153 -11.82 -15.54 -7.72
CA PRO A 153 -12.43 -16.27 -6.60
C PRO A 153 -11.74 -17.61 -6.31
N ALA A 154 -11.21 -18.28 -7.35
CA ALA A 154 -10.49 -19.54 -7.17
C ALA A 154 -9.18 -19.35 -6.39
N ASP A 155 -8.47 -18.23 -6.61
CA ASP A 155 -7.24 -17.91 -5.86
C ASP A 155 -7.56 -17.66 -4.39
N ILE A 156 -8.65 -16.93 -4.10
CA ILE A 156 -9.07 -16.65 -2.73
C ILE A 156 -9.50 -17.94 -2.01
N ASN A 157 -10.28 -18.79 -2.67
CA ASN A 157 -10.70 -20.08 -2.10
C ASN A 157 -9.50 -21.00 -1.84
N ARG A 158 -8.51 -21.01 -2.73
CA ARG A 158 -7.27 -21.75 -2.55
C ARG A 158 -6.48 -21.23 -1.35
N LEU A 159 -6.31 -19.92 -1.22
CA LEU A 159 -5.69 -19.28 -0.06
C LEU A 159 -6.39 -19.70 1.24
N LEU A 160 -7.72 -19.61 1.30
CA LEU A 160 -8.49 -19.97 2.49
C LEU A 160 -8.36 -21.46 2.85
N GLY A 161 -8.33 -22.34 1.86
CA GLY A 161 -8.10 -23.78 2.05
C GLY A 161 -6.74 -24.08 2.67
N GLU A 162 -5.67 -23.45 2.15
CA GLU A 162 -4.32 -23.63 2.67
C GLU A 162 -4.13 -22.96 4.04
N LEU A 163 -4.75 -21.81 4.29
CA LEU A 163 -4.79 -21.18 5.61
C LEU A 163 -5.47 -22.08 6.64
N HIS A 164 -6.61 -22.68 6.30
CA HIS A 164 -7.30 -23.61 7.21
C HIS A 164 -6.42 -24.81 7.55
N THR A 165 -5.67 -25.33 6.59
CA THR A 165 -4.71 -26.42 6.80
C THR A 165 -3.58 -26.00 7.72
N ALA A 166 -2.96 -24.86 7.45
CA ALA A 166 -1.87 -24.30 8.25
C ALA A 166 -2.29 -24.03 9.70
N LEU A 167 -3.48 -23.47 9.91
CA LEU A 167 -4.04 -23.20 11.24
C LEU A 167 -4.25 -24.49 12.03
N LYS A 168 -4.75 -25.57 11.39
CA LYS A 168 -4.89 -26.88 12.06
C LYS A 168 -3.53 -27.49 12.43
N LEU A 169 -2.54 -27.41 11.57
CA LEU A 169 -1.21 -27.91 11.84
C LEU A 169 -0.56 -27.16 13.01
N SER A 170 -0.76 -25.85 13.09
CA SER A 170 -0.21 -25.02 14.18
C SER A 170 -0.82 -25.35 15.57
N LEU A 171 -2.01 -25.96 15.63
CA LEU A 171 -2.64 -26.40 16.87
C LEU A 171 -2.10 -27.75 17.38
N ILE A 172 -1.43 -28.53 16.52
CA ILE A 172 -0.90 -29.87 16.88
C ILE A 172 0.49 -29.76 17.54
N HIS A 173 1.15 -28.64 17.39
CA HIS A 173 2.51 -28.38 17.89
C HIS A 173 2.56 -27.61 19.23
N ILE A 174 1.43 -27.50 19.94
CA ILE A 174 1.33 -27.06 21.33
C ILE A 174 1.11 -28.29 22.20
#